data_11d653abd509583695e583fa7c844003
#
_entry.id   11d653abd509583695e583fa7c844003
#
_cell.length_a   1.000
_cell.length_b   1.000
_cell.length_c   1.000
_cell.angle_alpha   90.00
_cell.angle_beta   90.00
_cell.angle_gamma   90.00
#
_symmetry.space_group_name_H-M   'P 1'
#
loop_
_entity.id
_entity.type
_entity.pdbx_description
1 polymer ?
#
loop_
_entity_poly.entity_id
_entity_poly.type
_entity_poly.pdbx_seq_one_letter_code
_entity_poly.pdbx_strand_id
1 'polypeptide(L)'
;MKSNVVRLIFRPMQRPIDVDLPHKLGKDEAHSRIAGNIHKLENHIPGGTSRVDSTWTGDTLNLTVHAMGQKVDAKIDVFEAKVHCQILLPGMLSLFAAPIEAMLRQKGDTLLLRDDFKK
;
A
#
# COMPACT_ATOMS: atom_id res chain seq x y z
N MET A 1 24.60 -0.23 9.31
CA MET A 1 24.33 0.30 10.45
C MET A 1 24.40 1.73 10.51
N LYS A 2 25.52 2.33 10.39
CA LYS A 2 25.60 3.70 10.40
C LYS A 2 24.82 4.36 9.36
N SER A 3 24.71 3.77 8.20
CA SER A 3 23.99 4.39 7.11
C SER A 3 22.53 4.53 7.39
N ASN A 4 21.96 3.68 8.23
CA ASN A 4 20.57 3.82 8.56
C ASN A 4 20.29 5.07 9.36
N VAL A 5 21.18 5.39 10.25
CA VAL A 5 21.03 6.59 11.05
C VAL A 5 21.11 7.83 10.18
N VAL A 6 22.06 7.82 9.27
CA VAL A 6 22.22 8.94 8.36
C VAL A 6 21.01 9.12 7.50
N ARG A 7 20.44 8.01 7.03
CA ARG A 7 19.27 8.09 6.21
C ARG A 7 18.09 8.68 6.94
N LEU A 8 17.90 8.33 8.18
CA LEU A 8 16.82 8.88 8.96
C LEU A 8 16.96 10.38 9.10
N ILE A 9 18.17 10.87 9.24
CA ILE A 9 18.38 12.28 9.36
C ILE A 9 18.07 13.02 8.08
N PHE A 10 18.39 12.42 6.94
CA PHE A 10 18.21 13.08 5.67
C PHE A 10 16.90 12.83 4.99
N ARG A 11 15.94 12.21 5.67
CA ARG A 11 14.68 11.90 5.05
C ARG A 11 13.50 12.40 5.86
N PRO A 12 13.53 13.62 6.34
CA PRO A 12 12.39 14.13 7.10
C PRO A 12 11.21 14.47 6.23
N MET A 13 11.41 14.58 4.92
CA MET A 13 10.33 14.96 4.02
C MET A 13 9.45 13.79 3.64
N GLN A 14 9.86 12.57 3.96
CA GLN A 14 9.07 11.40 3.63
C GLN A 14 8.51 10.78 4.88
N ARG A 15 7.26 10.36 4.79
CA ARG A 15 6.58 9.73 5.91
C ARG A 15 6.14 8.34 5.50
N PRO A 16 6.92 7.33 5.87
CA PRO A 16 6.48 5.97 5.56
C PRO A 16 5.27 5.60 6.40
N ILE A 17 4.33 4.95 5.77
CA ILE A 17 3.17 4.40 6.44
C ILE A 17 3.35 2.89 6.44
N ASP A 18 3.34 2.29 7.63
CA ASP A 18 3.47 0.85 7.76
C ASP A 18 2.24 0.31 8.46
N VAL A 19 1.55 -0.60 7.80
CA VAL A 19 0.34 -1.19 8.37
C VAL A 19 0.37 -2.69 8.12
N ASP A 20 0.10 -3.46 9.16
CA ASP A 20 -0.05 -4.90 9.04
C ASP A 20 -1.52 -5.25 9.06
N LEU A 21 -1.93 -6.08 8.12
CA LEU A 21 -3.32 -6.54 8.03
C LEU A 21 -3.35 -8.04 8.24
N PRO A 22 -3.74 -8.50 9.42
CA PRO A 22 -3.79 -9.95 9.65
C PRO A 22 -4.90 -10.60 8.84
N HIS A 23 -4.69 -11.84 8.46
CA HIS A 23 -5.69 -12.60 7.74
C HIS A 23 -5.53 -14.09 8.06
N LYS A 24 -6.51 -14.86 7.63
CA LYS A 24 -6.48 -16.30 7.84
C LYS A 24 -6.62 -17.03 6.52
N LEU A 25 -6.12 -16.41 5.44
CA LEU A 25 -6.32 -16.94 4.11
C LEU A 25 -5.17 -17.81 3.61
N GLY A 26 -4.01 -17.69 4.24
CA GLY A 26 -2.82 -18.28 3.68
C GLY A 26 -2.24 -17.39 2.61
N LYS A 27 -0.96 -17.59 2.31
CA LYS A 27 -0.25 -16.70 1.41
C LYS A 27 -0.83 -16.71 0.01
N ASP A 28 -1.11 -17.87 -0.53
CA ASP A 28 -1.56 -17.97 -1.92
C ASP A 28 -2.91 -17.31 -2.14
N GLU A 29 -3.84 -17.54 -1.22
CA GLU A 29 -5.15 -16.93 -1.34
C GLU A 29 -5.09 -15.43 -1.16
N ALA A 30 -4.28 -14.98 -0.21
CA ALA A 30 -4.12 -13.54 0.01
C ALA A 30 -3.52 -12.89 -1.23
N HIS A 31 -2.52 -13.53 -1.83
CA HIS A 31 -1.90 -13.03 -3.05
C HIS A 31 -2.96 -12.90 -4.16
N SER A 32 -3.77 -13.91 -4.35
CA SER A 32 -4.80 -13.88 -5.38
C SER A 32 -5.80 -12.76 -5.17
N ARG A 33 -6.23 -12.58 -3.95
CA ARG A 33 -7.22 -11.55 -3.68
C ARG A 33 -6.67 -10.16 -3.90
N ILE A 34 -5.43 -9.94 -3.49
CA ILE A 34 -4.80 -8.66 -3.70
C ILE A 34 -4.63 -8.40 -5.20
N ALA A 35 -4.19 -9.40 -5.94
CA ALA A 35 -4.02 -9.24 -7.37
C ALA A 35 -5.33 -8.87 -8.07
N GLY A 36 -6.43 -9.45 -7.60
CA GLY A 36 -7.73 -9.14 -8.18
C GLY A 36 -8.29 -7.80 -7.75
N ASN A 37 -7.87 -7.30 -6.59
CA ASN A 37 -8.43 -6.07 -6.05
C ASN A 37 -7.62 -4.83 -6.37
N ILE A 38 -6.38 -5.01 -6.81
CA ILE A 38 -5.48 -3.87 -6.91
C ILE A 38 -5.96 -2.83 -7.92
N HIS A 39 -6.62 -3.28 -8.98
CA HIS A 39 -7.12 -2.36 -9.98
C HIS A 39 -8.21 -1.44 -9.44
N LYS A 40 -8.87 -1.87 -8.40
CA LYS A 40 -9.97 -1.08 -7.85
C LYS A 40 -9.50 0.07 -7.00
N LEU A 41 -8.20 0.08 -6.67
CA LEU A 41 -7.67 1.18 -5.89
C LEU A 41 -7.81 2.50 -6.60
N GLU A 42 -7.79 2.49 -7.92
CA GLU A 42 -7.91 3.74 -8.67
C GLU A 42 -9.21 4.46 -8.37
N ASN A 43 -10.23 3.71 -8.02
CA ASN A 43 -11.53 4.31 -7.71
C ASN A 43 -11.58 4.94 -6.32
N HIS A 44 -10.57 4.65 -5.51
CA HIS A 44 -10.54 5.15 -4.14
C HIS A 44 -9.52 6.25 -3.94
N ILE A 45 -8.87 6.68 -5.00
CA ILE A 45 -7.83 7.70 -4.91
C ILE A 45 -8.43 9.04 -5.27
N PRO A 46 -8.33 10.02 -4.38
CA PRO A 46 -8.87 11.34 -4.67
C PRO A 46 -8.05 12.03 -5.75
N GLY A 47 -8.60 13.05 -6.36
CA GLY A 47 -7.89 13.83 -7.33
C GLY A 47 -8.31 13.64 -8.76
N GLY A 48 -9.32 12.84 -8.99
CA GLY A 48 -9.86 12.67 -10.34
C GLY A 48 -9.07 11.69 -11.16
N THR A 49 -8.07 12.17 -11.86
CA THR A 49 -7.27 11.31 -12.71
C THR A 49 -6.18 10.64 -11.91
N SER A 50 -6.19 9.33 -11.87
CA SER A 50 -5.16 8.60 -11.16
C SER A 50 -4.85 7.33 -11.92
N ARG A 51 -3.68 6.80 -11.66
CA ARG A 51 -3.23 5.57 -12.30
C ARG A 51 -2.41 4.77 -11.32
N VAL A 52 -2.58 3.47 -11.33
CA VAL A 52 -1.84 2.57 -10.47
C VAL A 52 -1.07 1.60 -11.35
N ASP A 53 0.24 1.61 -11.20
CA ASP A 53 1.11 0.65 -11.87
C ASP A 53 1.53 -0.38 -10.84
N SER A 54 1.49 -1.65 -11.18
CA SER A 54 1.83 -2.69 -10.23
C SER A 54 2.69 -3.75 -10.87
N THR A 55 3.60 -4.31 -10.08
CA THR A 55 4.50 -5.36 -10.52
C THR A 55 4.76 -6.29 -9.35
N TRP A 56 4.60 -7.57 -9.57
CA TRP A 56 4.89 -8.58 -8.54
C TRP A 56 6.32 -9.04 -8.62
N THR A 57 6.96 -9.15 -7.48
CA THR A 57 8.27 -9.78 -7.36
C THR A 57 8.13 -10.81 -6.25
N GLY A 58 7.96 -12.06 -6.61
CA GLY A 58 7.67 -13.09 -5.62
C GLY A 58 6.35 -12.78 -4.94
N ASP A 59 6.36 -12.66 -3.64
CA ASP A 59 5.17 -12.36 -2.87
C ASP A 59 5.09 -10.89 -2.47
N THR A 60 5.85 -10.05 -3.15
CA THR A 60 5.85 -8.62 -2.90
C THR A 60 5.25 -7.89 -4.09
N LEU A 61 4.24 -7.09 -3.83
CA LEU A 61 3.64 -6.26 -4.86
C LEU A 61 4.21 -4.86 -4.76
N ASN A 62 4.81 -4.41 -5.85
CA ASN A 62 5.36 -3.06 -5.93
C ASN A 62 4.38 -2.19 -6.68
N LEU A 63 3.95 -1.11 -6.04
CA LEU A 63 2.96 -0.21 -6.60
C LEU A 63 3.52 1.18 -6.80
N THR A 64 3.11 1.81 -7.88
CA THR A 64 3.35 3.23 -8.06
C THR A 64 2.02 3.85 -8.38
N VAL A 65 1.61 4.79 -7.57
CA VAL A 65 0.33 5.47 -7.72
C VAL A 65 0.59 6.88 -8.21
N HIS A 66 -0.02 7.23 -9.33
CA HIS A 66 0.08 8.57 -9.89
C HIS A 66 -1.22 9.30 -9.58
N ALA A 67 -1.15 10.30 -8.76
CA ALA A 67 -2.35 11.04 -8.37
C ALA A 67 -1.95 12.45 -8.00
N MET A 68 -2.78 13.41 -8.37
CA MET A 68 -2.60 14.80 -7.98
C MET A 68 -1.24 15.34 -8.41
N GLY A 69 -0.77 14.89 -9.56
CA GLY A 69 0.51 15.32 -10.07
C GLY A 69 1.72 14.76 -9.35
N GLN A 70 1.49 13.81 -8.46
CA GLN A 70 2.55 13.23 -7.63
C GLN A 70 2.65 11.74 -7.86
N LYS A 71 3.78 11.19 -7.49
CA LYS A 71 4.03 9.76 -7.59
C LYS A 71 4.24 9.20 -6.20
N VAL A 72 3.47 8.20 -5.83
CA VAL A 72 3.55 7.58 -4.52
C VAL A 72 3.94 6.13 -4.70
N ASP A 73 5.00 5.72 -4.03
CA ASP A 73 5.46 4.33 -4.09
C ASP A 73 4.94 3.57 -2.89
N ALA A 74 4.50 2.35 -3.14
CA ALA A 74 3.98 1.50 -2.09
C ALA A 74 4.46 0.07 -2.32
N LYS A 75 4.48 -0.68 -1.25
CA LYS A 75 4.92 -2.05 -1.30
C LYS A 75 4.02 -2.88 -0.41
N ILE A 76 3.58 -4.01 -0.91
CA ILE A 76 2.73 -4.91 -0.16
C ILE A 76 3.41 -6.27 -0.11
N ASP A 77 3.82 -6.69 1.09
CA ASP A 77 4.44 -7.99 1.29
C ASP A 77 3.39 -8.96 1.82
N VAL A 78 3.21 -10.07 1.13
CA VAL A 78 2.20 -11.04 1.49
C VAL A 78 2.83 -12.17 2.28
N PHE A 79 2.35 -12.37 3.48
CA PHE A 79 2.80 -13.45 4.34
C PHE A 79 1.66 -14.42 4.60
N GLU A 80 1.97 -15.51 5.25
CA GLU A 80 0.99 -16.56 5.49
C GLU A 80 -0.21 -16.07 6.31
N ALA A 81 0.04 -15.25 7.31
CA ALA A 81 -1.00 -14.82 8.24
C ALA A 81 -1.23 -13.32 8.28
N LYS A 82 -0.57 -12.59 7.42
CA LYS A 82 -0.76 -11.14 7.39
C LYS A 82 -0.24 -10.58 6.09
N VAL A 83 -0.59 -9.33 5.83
CA VAL A 83 -0.07 -8.57 4.73
C VAL A 83 0.53 -7.30 5.31
N HIS A 84 1.75 -6.98 4.93
CA HIS A 84 2.41 -5.76 5.38
C HIS A 84 2.38 -4.73 4.26
N CYS A 85 1.77 -3.59 4.53
CA CYS A 85 1.66 -2.51 3.56
C CYS A 85 2.57 -1.37 3.97
N GLN A 86 3.41 -0.93 3.03
CA GLN A 86 4.28 0.20 3.27
C GLN A 86 4.07 1.22 2.17
N ILE A 87 3.87 2.47 2.54
CA ILE A 87 3.62 3.54 1.59
C ILE A 87 4.58 4.67 1.89
N LEU A 88 5.26 5.16 0.85
CA LEU A 88 6.16 6.30 0.97
C LEU A 88 5.51 7.51 0.34
N LEU A 89 5.15 8.49 1.14
CA LEU A 89 4.52 9.71 0.65
C LEU A 89 5.57 10.78 0.45
N PRO A 90 5.56 11.47 -0.72
CA PRO A 90 6.40 12.65 -0.87
C PRO A 90 6.00 13.71 0.14
N GLY A 91 6.91 14.65 0.41
CA GLY A 91 6.66 15.66 1.41
C GLY A 91 5.39 16.45 1.19
N MET A 92 5.06 16.71 -0.08
CA MET A 92 3.85 17.46 -0.39
C MET A 92 2.59 16.74 0.04
N LEU A 93 2.64 15.43 0.10
CA LEU A 93 1.47 14.63 0.44
C LEU A 93 1.50 14.13 1.87
N SER A 94 2.47 14.57 2.65
CA SER A 94 2.60 14.06 4.01
C SER A 94 1.40 14.40 4.89
N LEU A 95 0.65 15.42 4.53
CA LEU A 95 -0.56 15.76 5.27
C LEU A 95 -1.60 14.65 5.20
N PHE A 96 -1.50 13.82 4.19
CA PHE A 96 -2.46 12.74 4.02
C PHE A 96 -2.03 11.45 4.71
N ALA A 97 -0.89 11.46 5.39
CA ALA A 97 -0.38 10.21 5.98
C ALA A 97 -1.33 9.65 7.02
N ALA A 98 -1.80 10.48 7.94
CA ALA A 98 -2.67 9.99 9.01
C ALA A 98 -4.02 9.50 8.48
N PRO A 99 -4.69 10.24 7.59
CA PRO A 99 -5.95 9.71 7.03
C PRO A 99 -5.75 8.42 6.24
N ILE A 100 -4.67 8.32 5.48
CA ILE A 100 -4.42 7.11 4.70
C ILE A 100 -4.14 5.93 5.62
N GLU A 101 -3.33 6.16 6.64
CA GLU A 101 -3.03 5.10 7.58
C GLU A 101 -4.30 4.63 8.29
N ALA A 102 -5.15 5.56 8.71
CA ALA A 102 -6.39 5.21 9.36
C ALA A 102 -7.30 4.40 8.44
N MET A 103 -7.37 4.80 7.17
CA MET A 103 -8.19 4.07 6.22
C MET A 103 -7.67 2.65 6.03
N LEU A 104 -6.36 2.48 5.94
CA LEU A 104 -5.80 1.16 5.76
C LEU A 104 -6.04 0.28 6.98
N ARG A 105 -5.92 0.83 8.17
CA ARG A 105 -6.16 0.03 9.37
C ARG A 105 -7.61 -0.36 9.52
N GLN A 106 -8.51 0.49 9.08
CA GLN A 106 -9.93 0.23 9.23
C GLN A 106 -10.54 -0.55 8.08
N LYS A 107 -10.09 -0.27 6.86
CA LYS A 107 -10.70 -0.85 5.68
C LYS A 107 -9.74 -1.58 4.75
N GLY A 108 -8.48 -1.72 5.16
CA GLY A 108 -7.50 -2.34 4.29
C GLY A 108 -7.85 -3.75 3.91
N ASP A 109 -8.41 -4.51 4.84
CA ASP A 109 -8.79 -5.88 4.53
C ASP A 109 -9.91 -5.92 3.50
N THR A 110 -10.84 -4.98 3.55
CA THR A 110 -11.89 -4.90 2.55
C THR A 110 -11.32 -4.49 1.19
N LEU A 111 -10.40 -3.55 1.20
CA LEU A 111 -9.84 -3.05 -0.06
C LEU A 111 -8.93 -4.06 -0.74
N LEU A 112 -8.16 -4.80 0.04
CA LEU A 112 -7.14 -5.66 -0.52
C LEU A 112 -7.48 -7.14 -0.50
N LEU A 113 -8.19 -7.57 0.53
CA LEU A 113 -8.40 -8.99 0.76
C LEU A 113 -9.82 -9.45 0.54
N ARG A 114 -10.67 -8.59 0.07
CA ARG A 114 -12.06 -8.92 -0.19
C ARG A 114 -12.16 -9.94 -1.30
N ASP A 115 -13.08 -10.88 -1.14
CA ASP A 115 -13.33 -11.88 -2.16
C ASP A 115 -14.43 -11.41 -3.07
N ASP A 116 -14.05 -10.88 -4.23
CA ASP A 116 -15.02 -10.36 -5.18
C ASP A 116 -15.73 -11.42 -5.98
N PHE A 117 -15.27 -12.63 -5.89
CA PHE A 117 -15.93 -13.71 -6.61
C PHE A 117 -17.13 -14.19 -5.85
N LYS A 118 -17.26 -13.79 -4.60
CA LYS A 118 -18.42 -14.15 -3.90
C LYS A 118 -19.39 -13.06 -4.03
N LYS A 119 -20.46 -13.26 -4.53
CA LYS A 119 -21.38 -12.18 -4.69
C LYS A 119 -22.57 -12.33 -3.81
#